data_0e63a6ca5db0bc1ab786e501f81aa980
#
_entry.id   0e63a6ca5db0bc1ab786e501f81aa980
#
_cell.length_a   1.000
_cell.length_b   1.000
_cell.length_c   1.000
_cell.angle_alpha   90.00
_cell.angle_beta   90.00
_cell.angle_gamma   90.00
#
_symmetry.space_group_name_H-M   'P 1'
#
loop_
_entity.id
_entity.type
_entity.pdbx_description
1 polymer ?
#
loop_
_entity_poly.entity_id
_entity_poly.type
_entity_poly.pdbx_seq_one_letter_code
_entity_poly.pdbx_strand_id
1 'polypeptide(L)'
;MAKLEDFVKAKEKLSKVLLETHLIHSPIFSRESGNEVYIKPENLQKTGSFKIRGAYNKISNLTEEEKKRGVIASSAGNHAQGVAYGARELGIKAVIVMPKSTPLIKVESTKQYGAEVVLHGDVYDDAYKKAKELEEKESYVFVHPFNDEDVLDGQGTIALEILNELPETDIILVPIGGGGLISGIACAAKLIKPGIKIIGVEPEGAASAYEAIKENKVVELKEANTIADGTAVKRIGDLNFEYIKKYVDEIITVSDYELMEAFLLLVEKHKIIAENSGILSIAATKKIKEKNKKVVSVISGGNIDVLMISSMINKGLIRRDRIFSFSVNISDKPGELAKVVDLIAELGANVVKLEHNQFKNLSRFRDVEVQITVETNGTEHIQNLIETFEQKGYEIIKIKTKIN
;
A
#
# COMPACT_ATOMS: atom_id res chain seq x y z
N MET A 1 11.45 -18.73 18.89
CA MET A 1 12.02 -17.89 17.81
C MET A 1 12.66 -18.77 16.77
N ALA A 2 12.40 -18.49 15.50
CA ALA A 2 12.85 -19.25 14.35
C ALA A 2 14.39 -19.33 14.23
N LYS A 3 14.87 -20.39 13.60
CA LYS A 3 16.27 -20.63 13.25
C LYS A 3 16.43 -20.50 11.74
N LEU A 4 17.66 -20.34 11.26
CA LEU A 4 17.93 -20.19 9.82
C LEU A 4 17.42 -21.40 9.01
N GLU A 5 17.51 -22.60 9.58
CA GLU A 5 17.03 -23.84 8.96
C GLU A 5 15.52 -23.82 8.68
N ASP A 6 14.72 -23.13 9.50
CA ASP A 6 13.27 -23.04 9.33
C ASP A 6 12.93 -22.21 8.09
N PHE A 7 13.62 -21.10 7.87
CA PHE A 7 13.51 -20.27 6.67
C PHE A 7 13.99 -21.00 5.40
N VAL A 8 15.08 -21.78 5.51
CA VAL A 8 15.59 -22.57 4.37
C VAL A 8 14.57 -23.63 3.97
N LYS A 9 14.02 -24.38 4.92
CA LYS A 9 12.95 -25.37 4.66
C LYS A 9 11.71 -24.72 4.06
N ALA A 10 11.31 -23.56 4.57
CA ALA A 10 10.20 -22.79 4.00
C ALA A 10 10.50 -22.40 2.53
N LYS A 11 11.70 -21.91 2.23
CA LYS A 11 12.11 -21.56 0.86
C LYS A 11 12.04 -22.75 -0.10
N GLU A 12 12.51 -23.94 0.32
CA GLU A 12 12.43 -25.17 -0.49
C GLU A 12 10.99 -25.55 -0.84
N LYS A 13 10.05 -25.42 0.09
CA LYS A 13 8.62 -25.67 -0.14
C LYS A 13 8.03 -24.63 -1.09
N LEU A 14 8.33 -23.37 -0.84
CA LEU A 14 7.79 -22.23 -1.57
C LEU A 14 8.30 -22.15 -3.01
N SER A 15 9.51 -22.61 -3.31
CA SER A 15 10.07 -22.61 -4.66
C SER A 15 9.21 -23.33 -5.71
N LYS A 16 8.33 -24.23 -5.30
CA LYS A 16 7.43 -24.98 -6.17
C LYS A 16 6.18 -24.18 -6.59
N VAL A 17 5.85 -23.13 -5.85
CA VAL A 17 4.57 -22.39 -6.01
C VAL A 17 4.74 -20.90 -6.23
N LEU A 18 5.85 -20.31 -5.82
CA LEU A 18 6.10 -18.89 -5.97
C LEU A 18 6.63 -18.50 -7.35
N LEU A 19 6.43 -17.24 -7.71
CA LEU A 19 7.20 -16.59 -8.75
C LEU A 19 8.50 -16.05 -8.15
N GLU A 20 9.57 -16.10 -8.90
CA GLU A 20 10.82 -15.44 -8.53
C GLU A 20 10.67 -13.94 -8.79
N THR A 21 10.76 -13.14 -7.72
CA THR A 21 10.62 -11.68 -7.77
C THR A 21 12.00 -11.05 -7.65
N HIS A 22 12.68 -10.85 -8.78
CA HIS A 22 14.02 -10.27 -8.82
C HIS A 22 14.06 -8.82 -8.35
N LEU A 23 15.23 -8.40 -7.85
CA LEU A 23 15.45 -7.02 -7.43
C LEU A 23 15.47 -6.07 -8.64
N ILE A 24 14.81 -4.94 -8.52
CA ILE A 24 14.76 -3.91 -9.55
C ILE A 24 15.51 -2.68 -9.05
N HIS A 25 16.63 -2.32 -9.68
CA HIS A 25 17.34 -1.08 -9.36
C HIS A 25 16.48 0.14 -9.68
N SER A 26 16.45 1.12 -8.77
CA SER A 26 15.65 2.33 -8.90
C SER A 26 16.50 3.60 -9.00
N PRO A 27 16.81 4.11 -10.20
CA PRO A 27 17.59 5.34 -10.34
C PRO A 27 16.94 6.56 -9.70
N ILE A 28 15.60 6.66 -9.71
CA ILE A 28 14.89 7.79 -9.15
C ILE A 28 14.96 7.83 -7.63
N PHE A 29 14.64 6.71 -6.95
CA PHE A 29 14.70 6.64 -5.49
C PHE A 29 16.16 6.65 -4.99
N SER A 30 17.10 6.15 -5.78
CA SER A 30 18.53 6.26 -5.47
C SER A 30 18.97 7.72 -5.42
N ARG A 31 18.66 8.50 -6.47
CA ARG A 31 19.00 9.93 -6.53
C ARG A 31 18.36 10.73 -5.40
N GLU A 32 17.08 10.48 -5.12
CA GLU A 32 16.33 11.21 -4.09
C GLU A 32 16.79 10.90 -2.67
N SER A 33 17.26 9.68 -2.41
CA SER A 33 17.72 9.25 -1.09
C SER A 33 19.22 9.46 -0.88
N GLY A 34 20.02 9.58 -1.93
CA GLY A 34 21.48 9.55 -1.87
C GLY A 34 22.03 8.17 -1.53
N ASN A 35 21.30 7.12 -1.87
CA ASN A 35 21.65 5.71 -1.67
C ASN A 35 21.49 4.93 -2.98
N GLU A 36 21.91 3.70 -3.03
CA GLU A 36 21.66 2.77 -4.14
C GLU A 36 20.41 1.93 -3.79
N VAL A 37 19.25 2.31 -4.34
CA VAL A 37 17.95 1.72 -3.97
C VAL A 37 17.53 0.64 -4.95
N TYR A 38 17.15 -0.50 -4.40
CA TYR A 38 16.54 -1.63 -5.11
C TYR A 38 15.14 -1.90 -4.56
N ILE A 39 14.27 -2.37 -5.44
CA ILE A 39 12.88 -2.75 -5.13
C ILE A 39 12.79 -4.27 -5.11
N LYS A 40 12.28 -4.87 -4.03
CA LYS A 40 11.81 -6.26 -3.98
C LYS A 40 10.31 -6.28 -4.27
N PRO A 41 9.87 -6.66 -5.48
CA PRO A 41 8.49 -6.43 -5.94
C PRO A 41 7.53 -7.58 -5.59
N GLU A 42 7.18 -7.76 -4.32
CA GLU A 42 6.22 -8.79 -3.90
C GLU A 42 4.76 -8.50 -4.36
N ASN A 43 4.50 -7.29 -4.88
CA ASN A 43 3.27 -6.99 -5.62
C ASN A 43 3.12 -7.78 -6.93
N LEU A 44 4.21 -8.31 -7.46
CA LEU A 44 4.22 -9.15 -8.68
C LEU A 44 4.09 -10.64 -8.37
N GLN A 45 3.94 -11.04 -7.11
CA GLN A 45 3.76 -12.42 -6.73
C GLN A 45 2.38 -12.96 -7.20
N LYS A 46 2.21 -14.28 -7.31
CA LYS A 46 1.02 -14.96 -7.88
C LYS A 46 -0.33 -14.45 -7.37
N THR A 47 -0.42 -14.10 -6.08
CA THR A 47 -1.65 -13.53 -5.49
C THR A 47 -1.58 -12.00 -5.36
N GLY A 48 -0.64 -11.36 -6.04
CA GLY A 48 -0.43 -9.90 -5.99
C GLY A 48 0.15 -9.41 -4.66
N SER A 49 0.68 -10.28 -3.79
CA SER A 49 1.30 -9.89 -2.52
C SER A 49 2.14 -11.00 -1.90
N PHE A 50 3.00 -10.61 -0.96
CA PHE A 50 3.84 -11.52 -0.17
C PHE A 50 3.05 -12.57 0.66
N LYS A 51 1.77 -12.34 0.92
CA LYS A 51 0.95 -13.14 1.85
C LYS A 51 0.90 -14.63 1.52
N ILE A 52 1.02 -14.98 0.26
CA ILE A 52 1.07 -16.38 -0.17
C ILE A 52 2.23 -17.14 0.47
N ARG A 53 3.36 -16.49 0.74
CA ARG A 53 4.54 -17.12 1.33
C ARG A 53 4.23 -17.75 2.68
N GLY A 54 3.75 -16.93 3.62
CA GLY A 54 3.39 -17.39 4.96
C GLY A 54 2.17 -18.30 4.97
N ALA A 55 1.13 -17.98 4.19
CA ALA A 55 -0.07 -18.81 4.12
C ALA A 55 0.24 -20.21 3.59
N TYR A 56 0.96 -20.33 2.47
CA TYR A 56 1.34 -21.63 1.92
C TYR A 56 2.26 -22.40 2.87
N ASN A 57 3.28 -21.74 3.47
CA ASN A 57 4.17 -22.41 4.41
C ASN A 57 3.40 -23.00 5.59
N LYS A 58 2.50 -22.21 6.21
CA LYS A 58 1.63 -22.67 7.30
C LYS A 58 0.80 -23.88 6.90
N ILE A 59 0.09 -23.78 5.77
CA ILE A 59 -0.81 -24.85 5.31
C ILE A 59 -0.02 -26.12 4.94
N SER A 60 1.17 -25.98 4.36
CA SER A 60 2.03 -27.10 3.99
C SER A 60 2.59 -27.87 5.21
N ASN A 61 2.70 -27.20 6.36
CA ASN A 61 3.19 -27.78 7.61
C ASN A 61 2.12 -28.55 8.42
N LEU A 62 0.85 -28.45 8.00
CA LEU A 62 -0.23 -29.15 8.67
C LEU A 62 -0.06 -30.69 8.59
N THR A 63 -0.45 -31.37 9.64
CA THR A 63 -0.55 -32.81 9.65
C THR A 63 -1.63 -33.29 8.68
N GLU A 64 -1.58 -34.57 8.27
CA GLU A 64 -2.59 -35.11 7.36
C GLU A 64 -4.02 -35.08 7.94
N GLU A 65 -4.14 -35.16 9.28
CA GLU A 65 -5.43 -35.01 9.97
C GLU A 65 -5.94 -33.55 9.93
N GLU A 66 -5.05 -32.57 10.12
CA GLU A 66 -5.38 -31.17 10.02
C GLU A 66 -5.75 -30.79 8.59
N LYS A 67 -5.04 -31.29 7.59
CA LYS A 67 -5.36 -31.08 6.16
C LYS A 67 -6.76 -31.59 5.82
N LYS A 68 -7.15 -32.76 6.34
CA LYS A 68 -8.51 -33.30 6.12
C LYS A 68 -9.62 -32.43 6.71
N ARG A 69 -9.36 -31.74 7.83
CA ARG A 69 -10.31 -30.82 8.43
C ARG A 69 -10.49 -29.56 7.60
N GLY A 70 -9.44 -29.13 6.88
CA GLY A 70 -9.42 -27.90 6.12
C GLY A 70 -8.96 -26.70 6.95
N VAL A 71 -8.86 -25.55 6.29
CA VAL A 71 -8.37 -24.30 6.90
C VAL A 71 -9.41 -23.21 6.88
N ILE A 72 -9.32 -22.28 7.84
CA ILE A 72 -10.18 -21.10 7.92
C ILE A 72 -9.34 -19.85 8.19
N ALA A 73 -9.75 -18.73 7.60
CA ALA A 73 -9.17 -17.41 7.89
C ALA A 73 -10.23 -16.33 7.89
N SER A 74 -9.97 -15.23 8.62
CA SER A 74 -10.76 -13.98 8.52
C SER A 74 -9.92 -12.91 7.84
N SER A 75 -10.28 -12.54 6.63
CA SER A 75 -9.63 -11.47 5.87
C SER A 75 -10.43 -11.14 4.61
N ALA A 76 -10.50 -9.87 4.24
CA ALA A 76 -11.08 -9.39 3.00
C ALA A 76 -10.03 -8.94 1.95
N GLY A 77 -8.74 -9.26 2.16
CA GLY A 77 -7.65 -8.77 1.32
C GLY A 77 -6.60 -9.82 0.97
N ASN A 78 -5.34 -9.42 0.99
CA ASN A 78 -4.19 -10.23 0.56
C ASN A 78 -4.07 -11.58 1.26
N HIS A 79 -4.38 -11.62 2.56
CA HIS A 79 -4.30 -12.87 3.32
C HIS A 79 -5.37 -13.87 2.88
N ALA A 80 -6.58 -13.42 2.60
CA ALA A 80 -7.66 -14.26 2.07
C ALA A 80 -7.23 -14.97 0.79
N GLN A 81 -6.67 -14.22 -0.15
CA GLN A 81 -6.18 -14.75 -1.43
C GLN A 81 -4.99 -15.69 -1.24
N GLY A 82 -4.06 -15.35 -0.33
CA GLY A 82 -2.92 -16.20 -0.02
C GLY A 82 -3.33 -17.56 0.57
N VAL A 83 -4.31 -17.57 1.50
CA VAL A 83 -4.85 -18.80 2.10
C VAL A 83 -5.62 -19.61 1.06
N ALA A 84 -6.52 -18.96 0.29
CA ALA A 84 -7.31 -19.63 -0.74
C ALA A 84 -6.42 -20.28 -1.79
N TYR A 85 -5.44 -19.56 -2.32
CA TYR A 85 -4.49 -20.08 -3.30
C TYR A 85 -3.64 -21.22 -2.70
N GLY A 86 -3.06 -21.01 -1.51
CA GLY A 86 -2.20 -22.01 -0.87
C GLY A 86 -2.95 -23.32 -0.57
N ALA A 87 -4.18 -23.23 -0.09
CA ALA A 87 -5.02 -24.39 0.16
C ALA A 87 -5.37 -25.13 -1.14
N ARG A 88 -5.70 -24.40 -2.22
CA ARG A 88 -5.97 -25.00 -3.53
C ARG A 88 -4.79 -25.79 -4.07
N GLU A 89 -3.58 -25.21 -4.03
CA GLU A 89 -2.37 -25.89 -4.54
C GLU A 89 -2.04 -27.18 -3.75
N LEU A 90 -2.52 -27.28 -2.50
CA LEU A 90 -2.34 -28.44 -1.64
C LEU A 90 -3.58 -29.38 -1.61
N GLY A 91 -4.63 -29.06 -2.36
CA GLY A 91 -5.86 -29.85 -2.39
C GLY A 91 -6.65 -29.82 -1.07
N ILE A 92 -6.55 -28.74 -0.30
CA ILE A 92 -7.15 -28.57 1.03
C ILE A 92 -8.34 -27.63 0.94
N LYS A 93 -9.45 -27.94 1.64
CA LYS A 93 -10.61 -27.06 1.75
C LYS A 93 -10.22 -25.78 2.50
N ALA A 94 -10.60 -24.63 1.94
CA ALA A 94 -10.42 -23.32 2.59
C ALA A 94 -11.76 -22.60 2.75
N VAL A 95 -11.99 -22.04 3.95
CA VAL A 95 -13.12 -21.18 4.28
C VAL A 95 -12.58 -19.80 4.64
N ILE A 96 -13.10 -18.76 3.99
CA ILE A 96 -12.70 -17.38 4.26
C ILE A 96 -13.92 -16.59 4.74
N VAL A 97 -13.82 -16.01 5.92
CA VAL A 97 -14.88 -15.19 6.49
C VAL A 97 -14.54 -13.72 6.26
N MET A 98 -15.50 -12.98 5.68
CA MET A 98 -15.37 -11.56 5.33
C MET A 98 -16.56 -10.76 5.85
N PRO A 99 -16.41 -9.46 6.15
CA PRO A 99 -17.55 -8.57 6.41
C PRO A 99 -18.50 -8.52 5.20
N LYS A 100 -19.78 -8.29 5.43
CA LYS A 100 -20.80 -8.12 4.36
C LYS A 100 -20.53 -6.89 3.49
N SER A 101 -19.85 -5.89 4.07
CA SER A 101 -19.43 -4.66 3.38
C SER A 101 -18.26 -4.85 2.41
N THR A 102 -17.67 -6.06 2.35
CA THR A 102 -16.52 -6.33 1.46
C THR A 102 -16.89 -6.14 -0.01
N PRO A 103 -16.12 -5.35 -0.79
CA PRO A 103 -16.35 -5.16 -2.20
C PRO A 103 -16.42 -6.48 -2.98
N LEU A 104 -17.39 -6.60 -3.89
CA LEU A 104 -17.65 -7.83 -4.63
C LEU A 104 -16.39 -8.34 -5.37
N ILE A 105 -15.59 -7.45 -5.91
CA ILE A 105 -14.35 -7.81 -6.61
C ILE A 105 -13.38 -8.59 -5.72
N LYS A 106 -13.28 -8.26 -4.42
CA LYS A 106 -12.42 -8.98 -3.46
C LYS A 106 -13.00 -10.35 -3.10
N VAL A 107 -14.33 -10.44 -2.99
CA VAL A 107 -15.05 -11.71 -2.76
C VAL A 107 -14.82 -12.66 -3.94
N GLU A 108 -15.05 -12.19 -5.14
CA GLU A 108 -14.90 -13.01 -6.36
C GLU A 108 -13.44 -13.40 -6.61
N SER A 109 -12.48 -12.51 -6.39
CA SER A 109 -11.04 -12.84 -6.48
C SER A 109 -10.66 -13.98 -5.53
N THR A 110 -11.22 -14.00 -4.31
CA THR A 110 -10.96 -15.08 -3.35
C THR A 110 -11.62 -16.40 -3.77
N LYS A 111 -12.86 -16.35 -4.26
CA LYS A 111 -13.57 -17.53 -4.79
C LYS A 111 -12.87 -18.14 -6.00
N GLN A 112 -12.29 -17.32 -6.90
CA GLN A 112 -11.52 -17.79 -8.06
C GLN A 112 -10.32 -18.67 -7.66
N TYR A 113 -9.78 -18.48 -6.46
CA TYR A 113 -8.77 -19.35 -5.89
C TYR A 113 -9.33 -20.62 -5.21
N GLY A 114 -10.67 -20.87 -5.31
CA GLY A 114 -11.30 -22.10 -4.86
C GLY A 114 -11.76 -22.12 -3.40
N ALA A 115 -11.68 -21.00 -2.68
CA ALA A 115 -12.16 -20.93 -1.30
C ALA A 115 -13.69 -20.73 -1.23
N GLU A 116 -14.30 -21.33 -0.21
CA GLU A 116 -15.64 -20.99 0.24
C GLU A 116 -15.60 -19.64 0.98
N VAL A 117 -16.44 -18.69 0.57
CA VAL A 117 -16.51 -17.37 1.21
C VAL A 117 -17.79 -17.25 2.01
N VAL A 118 -17.64 -16.94 3.31
CA VAL A 118 -18.74 -16.66 4.24
C VAL A 118 -18.78 -15.16 4.54
N LEU A 119 -19.87 -14.49 4.18
CA LEU A 119 -20.07 -13.07 4.49
C LEU A 119 -20.80 -12.93 5.82
N HIS A 120 -20.18 -12.28 6.82
CA HIS A 120 -20.76 -12.14 8.14
C HIS A 120 -20.38 -10.83 8.83
N GLY A 121 -21.38 -10.21 9.50
CA GLY A 121 -21.21 -8.93 10.21
C GLY A 121 -20.90 -7.76 9.27
N ASP A 122 -20.66 -6.60 9.86
CA ASP A 122 -20.44 -5.37 9.12
C ASP A 122 -18.97 -4.92 9.16
N VAL A 123 -18.22 -5.34 10.20
CA VAL A 123 -16.81 -5.00 10.43
C VAL A 123 -15.94 -6.25 10.56
N TYR A 124 -14.63 -6.04 10.49
CA TYR A 124 -13.64 -7.12 10.59
C TYR A 124 -13.80 -7.97 11.86
N ASP A 125 -14.07 -7.35 13.00
CA ASP A 125 -14.19 -8.06 14.29
C ASP A 125 -15.36 -9.04 14.30
N ASP A 126 -16.46 -8.74 13.62
CA ASP A 126 -17.61 -9.64 13.49
C ASP A 126 -17.24 -10.86 12.63
N ALA A 127 -16.57 -10.61 11.52
CA ALA A 127 -16.08 -11.68 10.65
C ALA A 127 -15.05 -12.56 11.36
N TYR A 128 -14.16 -11.97 12.16
CA TYR A 128 -13.18 -12.71 12.96
C TYR A 128 -13.84 -13.58 14.00
N LYS A 129 -14.81 -13.07 14.78
CA LYS A 129 -15.57 -13.86 15.74
C LYS A 129 -16.28 -15.02 15.07
N LYS A 130 -16.89 -14.80 13.90
CA LYS A 130 -17.55 -15.85 13.13
C LYS A 130 -16.56 -16.89 12.63
N ALA A 131 -15.37 -16.50 12.23
CA ALA A 131 -14.32 -17.45 11.83
C ALA A 131 -13.91 -18.33 13.01
N LYS A 132 -13.78 -17.76 14.22
CA LYS A 132 -13.47 -18.52 15.44
C LYS A 132 -14.60 -19.46 15.86
N GLU A 133 -15.86 -19.08 15.73
CA GLU A 133 -17.00 -19.98 15.94
C GLU A 133 -16.97 -21.20 14.98
N LEU A 134 -16.66 -20.94 13.69
CA LEU A 134 -16.59 -22.00 12.70
C LEU A 134 -15.35 -22.89 12.90
N GLU A 135 -14.22 -22.32 13.31
CA GLU A 135 -13.03 -23.07 13.72
C GLU A 135 -13.37 -24.13 14.79
N GLU A 136 -14.06 -23.71 15.85
CA GLU A 136 -14.44 -24.60 16.94
C GLU A 136 -15.48 -25.65 16.50
N LYS A 137 -16.53 -25.23 15.79
CA LYS A 137 -17.64 -26.07 15.40
C LYS A 137 -17.26 -27.15 14.38
N GLU A 138 -16.49 -26.76 13.37
CA GLU A 138 -16.13 -27.60 12.22
C GLU A 138 -14.68 -28.15 12.33
N SER A 139 -13.98 -27.77 13.41
CA SER A 139 -12.58 -28.17 13.70
C SER A 139 -11.58 -27.75 12.61
N TYR A 140 -11.84 -26.66 11.88
CA TYR A 140 -10.89 -26.10 10.92
C TYR A 140 -9.60 -25.65 11.60
N VAL A 141 -8.50 -25.60 10.85
CA VAL A 141 -7.26 -24.98 11.32
C VAL A 141 -7.26 -23.51 10.96
N PHE A 142 -7.15 -22.63 11.95
CA PHE A 142 -7.10 -21.20 11.72
C PHE A 142 -5.73 -20.77 11.19
N VAL A 143 -5.71 -20.11 10.04
CA VAL A 143 -4.49 -19.54 9.46
C VAL A 143 -4.43 -18.05 9.79
N HIS A 144 -3.63 -17.71 10.81
CA HIS A 144 -3.50 -16.32 11.28
C HIS A 144 -2.74 -15.45 10.27
N PRO A 145 -3.15 -14.20 10.01
CA PRO A 145 -2.54 -13.34 8.98
C PRO A 145 -1.11 -12.88 9.29
N PHE A 146 -0.63 -12.99 10.54
CA PHE A 146 0.70 -12.51 10.94
C PHE A 146 1.24 -13.06 12.28
N ASN A 147 0.41 -13.52 13.22
CA ASN A 147 0.84 -13.92 14.57
C ASN A 147 0.96 -15.44 14.66
N ASP A 148 1.85 -16.03 13.86
CA ASP A 148 2.07 -17.46 13.73
C ASP A 148 3.51 -17.70 13.22
N GLU A 149 4.27 -18.61 13.86
CA GLU A 149 5.67 -18.86 13.50
C GLU A 149 5.83 -19.42 12.09
N ASP A 150 4.98 -20.37 11.66
CA ASP A 150 5.04 -20.89 10.29
C ASP A 150 4.77 -19.79 9.24
N VAL A 151 3.89 -18.84 9.56
CA VAL A 151 3.63 -17.68 8.69
C VAL A 151 4.85 -16.78 8.64
N LEU A 152 5.49 -16.50 9.79
CA LEU A 152 6.73 -15.72 9.83
C LEU A 152 7.84 -16.38 8.98
N ASP A 153 8.02 -17.68 9.11
CA ASP A 153 9.06 -18.42 8.38
C ASP A 153 8.88 -18.31 6.87
N GLY A 154 7.64 -18.39 6.39
CA GLY A 154 7.32 -18.15 4.99
C GLY A 154 7.70 -16.72 4.54
N GLN A 155 7.40 -15.70 5.35
CA GLN A 155 7.72 -14.30 5.03
C GLN A 155 9.24 -14.04 5.05
N GLY A 156 9.97 -14.68 5.94
CA GLY A 156 11.42 -14.53 6.06
C GLY A 156 12.19 -15.02 4.84
N THR A 157 11.59 -15.85 3.98
CA THR A 157 12.20 -16.30 2.72
C THR A 157 12.53 -15.15 1.78
N ILE A 158 11.85 -14.00 1.92
CA ILE A 158 12.17 -12.77 1.17
C ILE A 158 13.60 -12.30 1.49
N ALA A 159 14.02 -12.36 2.75
CA ALA A 159 15.39 -11.98 3.13
C ALA A 159 16.43 -12.92 2.51
N LEU A 160 16.13 -14.23 2.42
CA LEU A 160 17.02 -15.19 1.78
C LEU A 160 17.20 -14.88 0.29
N GLU A 161 16.12 -14.48 -0.38
CA GLU A 161 16.17 -14.09 -1.80
C GLU A 161 16.95 -12.79 -1.99
N ILE A 162 16.69 -11.78 -1.17
CA ILE A 162 17.38 -10.48 -1.20
C ILE A 162 18.90 -10.68 -1.03
N LEU A 163 19.30 -11.38 0.03
CA LEU A 163 20.72 -11.55 0.36
C LEU A 163 21.44 -12.54 -0.56
N ASN A 164 20.71 -13.42 -1.23
CA ASN A 164 21.27 -14.25 -2.29
C ASN A 164 21.56 -13.46 -3.58
N GLU A 165 20.65 -12.54 -3.95
CA GLU A 165 20.77 -11.72 -5.17
C GLU A 165 21.68 -10.51 -4.97
N LEU A 166 21.65 -9.88 -3.78
CA LEU A 166 22.46 -8.70 -3.43
C LEU A 166 23.10 -8.90 -2.04
N PRO A 167 24.17 -9.71 -1.92
CA PRO A 167 24.81 -10.02 -0.62
C PRO A 167 25.33 -8.80 0.13
N GLU A 168 25.68 -7.73 -0.58
CA GLU A 168 26.18 -6.47 -0.03
C GLU A 168 25.10 -5.52 0.50
N THR A 169 23.81 -5.90 0.49
CA THR A 169 22.71 -5.09 1.04
C THR A 169 23.04 -4.58 2.44
N ASP A 170 23.00 -3.27 2.63
CA ASP A 170 23.25 -2.62 3.93
C ASP A 170 21.96 -2.45 4.75
N ILE A 171 20.85 -2.12 4.07
CA ILE A 171 19.58 -1.76 4.69
C ILE A 171 18.42 -2.46 3.98
N ILE A 172 17.48 -3.01 4.76
CA ILE A 172 16.19 -3.46 4.22
C ILE A 172 15.07 -2.65 4.86
N LEU A 173 14.22 -2.02 4.03
CA LEU A 173 13.01 -1.32 4.43
C LEU A 173 11.81 -2.24 4.28
N VAL A 174 11.02 -2.40 5.34
CA VAL A 174 9.90 -3.36 5.37
C VAL A 174 8.63 -2.70 5.90
N PRO A 175 7.47 -2.78 5.19
CA PRO A 175 6.19 -2.32 5.71
C PRO A 175 5.75 -3.09 6.95
N ILE A 176 5.18 -2.39 7.92
CA ILE A 176 4.59 -2.99 9.13
C ILE A 176 3.07 -2.75 9.14
N GLY A 177 2.32 -3.85 9.28
CA GLY A 177 0.94 -3.86 9.76
C GLY A 177 0.90 -4.64 11.07
N GLY A 178 0.39 -5.88 11.07
CA GLY A 178 0.43 -6.75 12.27
C GLY A 178 1.82 -7.29 12.65
N GLY A 179 2.86 -6.99 11.86
CA GLY A 179 4.26 -7.28 12.17
C GLY A 179 4.84 -8.57 11.56
N GLY A 180 4.02 -9.45 10.95
CA GLY A 180 4.48 -10.76 10.47
C GLY A 180 5.55 -10.69 9.37
N LEU A 181 5.43 -9.77 8.41
CA LEU A 181 6.39 -9.59 7.33
C LEU A 181 7.76 -9.17 7.87
N ILE A 182 7.80 -8.10 8.65
CA ILE A 182 9.06 -7.58 9.19
C ILE A 182 9.71 -8.54 10.17
N SER A 183 8.93 -9.24 10.98
CA SER A 183 9.44 -10.23 11.94
C SER A 183 10.19 -11.34 11.21
N GLY A 184 9.60 -11.91 10.16
CA GLY A 184 10.25 -12.94 9.34
C GLY A 184 11.50 -12.44 8.63
N ILE A 185 11.38 -11.29 7.91
CA ILE A 185 12.51 -10.71 7.18
C ILE A 185 13.67 -10.33 8.13
N ALA A 186 13.36 -9.64 9.25
CA ALA A 186 14.37 -9.17 10.17
C ALA A 186 15.12 -10.34 10.83
N CYS A 187 14.40 -11.35 11.29
CA CYS A 187 15.01 -12.53 11.89
C CYS A 187 15.92 -13.26 10.88
N ALA A 188 15.41 -13.59 9.70
CA ALA A 188 16.18 -14.28 8.67
C ALA A 188 17.41 -13.47 8.21
N ALA A 189 17.24 -12.17 7.97
CA ALA A 189 18.34 -11.28 7.54
C ALA A 189 19.43 -11.18 8.61
N LYS A 190 19.08 -10.99 9.88
CA LYS A 190 20.04 -10.89 10.99
C LYS A 190 20.76 -12.21 11.27
N LEU A 191 20.12 -13.36 11.03
CA LEU A 191 20.76 -14.68 11.15
C LEU A 191 21.80 -14.90 10.03
N ILE A 192 21.59 -14.36 8.83
CA ILE A 192 22.52 -14.47 7.70
C ILE A 192 23.62 -13.41 7.78
N LYS A 193 23.24 -12.15 8.03
CA LYS A 193 24.13 -10.99 8.03
C LYS A 193 23.85 -10.13 9.29
N PRO A 194 24.45 -10.43 10.44
CA PRO A 194 24.15 -9.75 11.71
C PRO A 194 24.28 -8.23 11.68
N GLY A 195 25.14 -7.69 10.82
CA GLY A 195 25.36 -6.24 10.68
C GLY A 195 24.38 -5.52 9.76
N ILE A 196 23.44 -6.22 9.10
CA ILE A 196 22.45 -5.58 8.23
C ILE A 196 21.48 -4.73 9.06
N LYS A 197 21.11 -3.54 8.57
CA LYS A 197 20.13 -2.68 9.22
C LYS A 197 18.72 -2.98 8.69
N ILE A 198 17.77 -3.22 9.61
CA ILE A 198 16.37 -3.45 9.29
C ILE A 198 15.55 -2.26 9.79
N ILE A 199 14.87 -1.59 8.87
CA ILE A 199 14.00 -0.46 9.16
C ILE A 199 12.56 -0.82 8.87
N GLY A 200 11.73 -0.74 9.89
CA GLY A 200 10.28 -0.89 9.77
C GLY A 200 9.62 0.41 9.31
N VAL A 201 8.58 0.31 8.50
CA VAL A 201 7.85 1.48 8.02
C VAL A 201 6.36 1.32 8.29
N GLU A 202 5.79 2.28 9.03
CA GLU A 202 4.36 2.36 9.31
C GLU A 202 3.74 3.64 8.74
N PRO A 203 2.43 3.67 8.45
CA PRO A 203 1.75 4.92 8.18
C PRO A 203 1.58 5.71 9.49
N GLU A 204 1.73 7.03 9.44
CA GLU A 204 1.56 7.91 10.62
C GLU A 204 0.22 7.71 11.32
N GLY A 205 -0.86 7.46 10.55
CA GLY A 205 -2.20 7.24 11.09
C GLY A 205 -2.45 5.86 11.71
N ALA A 206 -1.47 4.92 11.69
CA ALA A 206 -1.60 3.58 12.25
C ALA A 206 -0.23 3.00 12.66
N ALA A 207 0.51 3.71 13.52
CA ALA A 207 1.86 3.38 13.94
C ALA A 207 1.89 2.53 15.22
N SER A 208 1.26 1.35 15.20
CA SER A 208 1.10 0.52 16.39
C SER A 208 2.41 -0.15 16.86
N ALA A 209 3.31 -0.50 15.95
CA ALA A 209 4.62 -1.05 16.30
C ALA A 209 5.56 0.03 16.85
N TYR A 210 5.54 1.22 16.27
CA TYR A 210 6.31 2.37 16.77
C TYR A 210 5.97 2.68 18.23
N GLU A 211 4.68 2.80 18.55
CA GLU A 211 4.24 3.05 19.92
C GLU A 211 4.51 1.85 20.84
N ALA A 212 4.39 0.60 20.35
CA ALA A 212 4.70 -0.58 21.15
C ALA A 212 6.18 -0.65 21.55
N ILE A 213 7.10 -0.33 20.63
CA ILE A 213 8.54 -0.31 20.91
C ILE A 213 8.89 0.82 21.88
N LYS A 214 8.31 2.00 21.68
CA LYS A 214 8.49 3.16 22.57
C LYS A 214 8.02 2.87 24.00
N GLU A 215 6.86 2.23 24.17
CA GLU A 215 6.29 1.85 25.46
C GLU A 215 6.87 0.54 26.03
N ASN A 216 7.68 -0.15 25.26
CA ASN A 216 8.23 -1.49 25.59
C ASN A 216 7.16 -2.54 25.95
N LYS A 217 6.00 -2.43 25.34
CA LYS A 217 4.86 -3.38 25.49
C LYS A 217 3.94 -3.27 24.28
N VAL A 218 3.22 -4.33 24.01
CA VAL A 218 2.16 -4.26 22.97
C VAL A 218 1.10 -3.26 23.38
N VAL A 219 0.78 -2.34 22.47
CA VAL A 219 -0.25 -1.31 22.66
C VAL A 219 -1.36 -1.48 21.64
N GLU A 220 -2.54 -1.03 21.97
CA GLU A 220 -3.68 -0.97 21.06
C GLU A 220 -4.03 0.51 20.79
N LEU A 221 -3.95 0.90 19.53
CA LEU A 221 -4.31 2.26 19.10
C LEU A 221 -5.83 2.44 19.17
N LYS A 222 -6.26 3.63 19.56
CA LYS A 222 -7.69 3.99 19.57
C LYS A 222 -8.28 3.94 18.16
N GLU A 223 -7.54 4.46 17.19
CA GLU A 223 -7.92 4.56 15.79
C GLU A 223 -6.77 4.17 14.88
N ALA A 224 -7.08 3.74 13.67
CA ALA A 224 -6.15 3.54 12.58
C ALA A 224 -6.73 4.28 11.36
N ASN A 225 -6.20 5.46 11.07
CA ASN A 225 -6.71 6.35 10.02
C ASN A 225 -5.62 6.65 9.00
N THR A 226 -5.61 5.89 7.91
CA THR A 226 -4.66 6.01 6.80
C THR A 226 -5.24 5.42 5.53
N ILE A 227 -4.76 5.85 4.37
CA ILE A 227 -5.08 5.24 3.07
C ILE A 227 -4.41 3.87 2.88
N ALA A 228 -3.48 3.48 3.75
CA ALA A 228 -2.76 2.22 3.69
C ALA A 228 -3.55 1.09 4.40
N ASP A 229 -4.71 0.71 3.85
CA ASP A 229 -5.69 -0.22 4.44
C ASP A 229 -5.09 -1.54 4.93
N GLY A 230 -4.18 -2.14 4.15
CA GLY A 230 -3.56 -3.43 4.48
C GLY A 230 -2.63 -3.39 5.69
N THR A 231 -2.23 -2.20 6.13
CA THR A 231 -1.39 -1.95 7.31
C THR A 231 -2.11 -1.14 8.39
N ALA A 232 -3.38 -0.79 8.20
CA ALA A 232 -4.21 -0.08 9.19
C ALA A 232 -4.60 -1.01 10.36
N VAL A 233 -3.61 -1.48 11.11
CA VAL A 233 -3.75 -2.44 12.20
C VAL A 233 -3.56 -1.73 13.54
N LYS A 234 -4.58 -1.80 14.40
CA LYS A 234 -4.55 -1.12 15.70
C LYS A 234 -3.55 -1.72 16.69
N ARG A 235 -3.19 -3.00 16.50
CA ARG A 235 -2.34 -3.75 17.44
C ARG A 235 -1.48 -4.75 16.68
N ILE A 236 -0.16 -4.73 16.93
CA ILE A 236 0.74 -5.79 16.43
C ILE A 236 0.53 -7.11 17.18
N GLY A 237 0.95 -8.22 16.59
CA GLY A 237 0.92 -9.53 17.25
C GLY A 237 1.90 -9.60 18.41
N ASP A 238 1.54 -10.36 19.47
CA ASP A 238 2.41 -10.54 20.64
C ASP A 238 3.73 -11.23 20.26
N LEU A 239 3.65 -12.27 19.42
CA LEU A 239 4.82 -12.93 18.87
C LEU A 239 5.68 -11.94 18.07
N ASN A 240 5.06 -11.13 17.22
CA ASN A 240 5.74 -10.16 16.37
C ASN A 240 6.43 -9.05 17.15
N PHE A 241 5.86 -8.62 18.28
CA PHE A 241 6.49 -7.65 19.17
C PHE A 241 7.88 -8.13 19.64
N GLU A 242 7.99 -9.39 20.06
CA GLU A 242 9.26 -9.96 20.51
C GLU A 242 10.31 -10.04 19.40
N TYR A 243 9.87 -10.36 18.16
CA TYR A 243 10.76 -10.36 16.99
C TYR A 243 11.19 -8.94 16.60
N ILE A 244 10.25 -8.00 16.54
CA ILE A 244 10.53 -6.60 16.20
C ILE A 244 11.50 -6.00 17.22
N LYS A 245 11.22 -6.16 18.51
CA LYS A 245 12.07 -5.68 19.59
C LYS A 245 13.51 -6.22 19.51
N LYS A 246 13.68 -7.44 19.05
CA LYS A 246 14.99 -8.10 18.99
C LYS A 246 15.76 -7.84 17.71
N TYR A 247 15.11 -7.73 16.57
CA TYR A 247 15.75 -7.78 15.26
C TYR A 247 15.58 -6.54 14.40
N VAL A 248 14.67 -5.62 14.75
CA VAL A 248 14.45 -4.38 14.01
C VAL A 248 15.24 -3.26 14.65
N ASP A 249 16.02 -2.54 13.84
CA ASP A 249 16.93 -1.50 14.35
C ASP A 249 16.24 -0.14 14.50
N GLU A 250 15.26 0.17 13.64
CA GLU A 250 14.56 1.43 13.60
C GLU A 250 13.14 1.26 13.05
N ILE A 251 12.19 2.06 13.53
CA ILE A 251 10.86 2.19 12.92
C ILE A 251 10.65 3.65 12.56
N ILE A 252 10.28 3.91 11.33
CA ILE A 252 9.94 5.23 10.82
C ILE A 252 8.51 5.26 10.31
N THR A 253 7.89 6.45 10.35
CA THR A 253 6.53 6.63 9.85
C THR A 253 6.52 7.46 8.59
N VAL A 254 5.51 7.24 7.74
CA VAL A 254 5.26 8.01 6.53
C VAL A 254 3.82 8.50 6.51
N SER A 255 3.61 9.71 6.00
CA SER A 255 2.30 10.29 5.83
C SER A 255 1.62 9.76 4.57
N ASP A 256 0.29 9.86 4.51
CA ASP A 256 -0.49 9.53 3.31
C ASP A 256 -0.06 10.34 2.07
N TYR A 257 0.49 11.53 2.27
CA TYR A 257 1.04 12.35 1.19
C TYR A 257 2.32 11.77 0.60
N GLU A 258 3.22 11.29 1.45
CA GLU A 258 4.46 10.63 0.99
C GLU A 258 4.14 9.34 0.24
N LEU A 259 3.07 8.63 0.63
CA LEU A 259 2.55 7.49 -0.11
C LEU A 259 2.07 7.87 -1.52
N MET A 260 1.29 8.96 -1.65
CA MET A 260 0.84 9.43 -2.96
C MET A 260 2.01 9.81 -3.88
N GLU A 261 3.02 10.50 -3.36
CA GLU A 261 4.22 10.85 -4.13
C GLU A 261 5.00 9.61 -4.58
N ALA A 262 5.21 8.66 -3.68
CA ALA A 262 5.89 7.40 -4.01
C ALA A 262 5.10 6.59 -5.06
N PHE A 263 3.76 6.55 -4.95
CA PHE A 263 2.89 5.91 -5.93
C PHE A 263 3.07 6.50 -7.32
N LEU A 264 3.02 7.83 -7.46
CA LEU A 264 3.21 8.49 -8.74
C LEU A 264 4.58 8.18 -9.35
N LEU A 265 5.64 8.22 -8.54
CA LEU A 265 7.00 7.90 -9.01
C LEU A 265 7.11 6.45 -9.48
N LEU A 266 6.48 5.49 -8.78
CA LEU A 266 6.45 4.09 -9.20
C LEU A 266 5.73 3.94 -10.55
N VAL A 267 4.56 4.57 -10.72
CA VAL A 267 3.80 4.50 -11.97
C VAL A 267 4.56 5.19 -13.11
N GLU A 268 5.05 6.41 -12.89
CA GLU A 268 5.73 7.21 -13.93
C GLU A 268 7.09 6.65 -14.34
N LYS A 269 7.89 6.18 -13.38
CA LYS A 269 9.31 5.83 -13.63
C LYS A 269 9.55 4.33 -13.72
N HIS A 270 8.78 3.53 -12.99
CA HIS A 270 8.95 2.07 -12.97
C HIS A 270 7.85 1.29 -13.70
N LYS A 271 6.71 1.93 -14.01
CA LYS A 271 5.51 1.25 -14.57
C LYS A 271 4.98 0.17 -13.63
N ILE A 272 5.23 0.34 -12.33
CA ILE A 272 4.79 -0.57 -11.28
C ILE A 272 3.58 0.04 -10.58
N ILE A 273 2.52 -0.76 -10.46
CA ILE A 273 1.34 -0.45 -9.66
C ILE A 273 1.41 -1.29 -8.38
N ALA A 274 1.30 -0.63 -7.22
CA ALA A 274 1.28 -1.28 -5.92
C ALA A 274 0.22 -0.64 -5.02
N GLU A 275 -0.29 -1.38 -4.07
CA GLU A 275 -1.27 -0.87 -3.09
C GLU A 275 -0.62 0.08 -2.09
N ASN A 276 -1.43 0.93 -1.46
CA ASN A 276 -0.92 1.96 -0.53
C ASN A 276 -0.07 1.38 0.61
N SER A 277 -0.48 0.24 1.17
CA SER A 277 0.31 -0.48 2.18
C SER A 277 1.60 -1.07 1.62
N GLY A 278 1.59 -1.45 0.35
CA GLY A 278 2.74 -2.04 -0.34
C GLY A 278 3.88 -1.06 -0.57
N ILE A 279 3.58 0.23 -0.68
CA ILE A 279 4.56 1.27 -1.01
C ILE A 279 5.13 2.01 0.20
N LEU A 280 4.75 1.66 1.43
CA LEU A 280 5.27 2.29 2.66
C LEU A 280 6.80 2.34 2.68
N SER A 281 7.46 1.22 2.40
CA SER A 281 8.92 1.11 2.41
C SER A 281 9.59 2.02 1.38
N ILE A 282 9.05 2.11 0.17
CA ILE A 282 9.64 2.95 -0.88
C ILE A 282 9.42 4.45 -0.60
N ALA A 283 8.27 4.82 -0.01
CA ALA A 283 8.01 6.18 0.43
C ALA A 283 9.01 6.65 1.50
N ALA A 284 9.46 5.72 2.35
CA ALA A 284 10.40 6.00 3.43
C ALA A 284 11.86 6.16 2.98
N THR A 285 12.22 5.83 1.74
CA THR A 285 13.62 5.88 1.27
C THR A 285 14.26 7.25 1.46
N LYS A 286 13.50 8.33 1.31
CA LYS A 286 13.98 9.71 1.52
C LYS A 286 14.30 10.05 2.98
N LYS A 287 13.73 9.30 3.92
CA LYS A 287 13.90 9.52 5.37
C LYS A 287 15.12 8.81 5.95
N ILE A 288 15.80 7.96 5.18
CA ILE A 288 17.03 7.27 5.60
C ILE A 288 18.13 8.31 5.81
N LYS A 289 18.72 8.29 7.01
CA LYS A 289 19.80 9.22 7.40
C LYS A 289 21.12 8.86 6.74
N GLU A 290 21.42 7.58 6.64
CA GLU A 290 22.63 7.04 6.01
C GLU A 290 22.65 7.34 4.51
N LYS A 291 23.85 7.56 3.97
CA LYS A 291 24.08 7.80 2.54
C LYS A 291 25.09 6.82 1.99
N ASN A 292 25.07 6.67 0.67
CA ASN A 292 25.96 5.74 -0.06
C ASN A 292 25.81 4.28 0.43
N LYS A 293 24.58 3.88 0.73
CA LYS A 293 24.20 2.52 1.16
C LYS A 293 23.44 1.78 0.09
N LYS A 294 23.58 0.47 0.03
CA LYS A 294 22.71 -0.42 -0.74
C LYS A 294 21.46 -0.73 0.05
N VAL A 295 20.35 -0.22 -0.42
CA VAL A 295 19.05 -0.25 0.25
C VAL A 295 18.06 -1.08 -0.55
N VAL A 296 17.46 -2.09 0.06
CA VAL A 296 16.36 -2.85 -0.55
C VAL A 296 15.04 -2.44 0.10
N SER A 297 14.11 -1.98 -0.72
CA SER A 297 12.75 -1.63 -0.32
C SER A 297 11.77 -2.73 -0.74
N VAL A 298 11.05 -3.33 0.22
CA VAL A 298 10.09 -4.39 -0.07
C VAL A 298 8.74 -3.78 -0.41
N ILE A 299 8.31 -3.85 -1.68
CA ILE A 299 6.94 -3.55 -2.10
C ILE A 299 6.07 -4.76 -1.79
N SER A 300 5.27 -4.70 -0.73
CA SER A 300 4.65 -5.88 -0.13
C SER A 300 3.40 -6.39 -0.85
N GLY A 301 2.70 -5.56 -1.63
CA GLY A 301 1.48 -5.95 -2.34
C GLY A 301 1.04 -4.95 -3.39
N GLY A 302 0.15 -5.41 -4.28
CA GLY A 302 -0.37 -4.66 -5.43
C GLY A 302 -1.89 -4.76 -5.64
N ASN A 303 -2.62 -5.36 -4.73
CA ASN A 303 -4.07 -5.57 -4.86
C ASN A 303 -4.87 -4.29 -4.54
N ILE A 304 -4.68 -3.27 -5.38
CA ILE A 304 -5.34 -1.97 -5.29
C ILE A 304 -6.56 -1.89 -6.19
N ASP A 305 -7.59 -1.21 -5.73
CA ASP A 305 -8.78 -0.93 -6.52
C ASP A 305 -8.49 0.13 -7.60
N VAL A 306 -9.07 -0.05 -8.80
CA VAL A 306 -8.86 0.85 -9.96
C VAL A 306 -9.36 2.28 -9.66
N LEU A 307 -10.43 2.44 -8.88
CA LEU A 307 -10.91 3.76 -8.45
C LEU A 307 -9.92 4.42 -7.49
N MET A 308 -9.26 3.63 -6.63
CA MET A 308 -8.21 4.13 -5.77
C MET A 308 -6.99 4.58 -6.58
N ILE A 309 -6.58 3.82 -7.60
CA ILE A 309 -5.51 4.22 -8.54
C ILE A 309 -5.83 5.58 -9.16
N SER A 310 -7.04 5.75 -9.70
CA SER A 310 -7.50 7.02 -10.27
C SER A 310 -7.45 8.16 -9.26
N SER A 311 -7.92 7.91 -8.03
CA SER A 311 -7.89 8.90 -6.95
C SER A 311 -6.46 9.30 -6.59
N MET A 312 -5.54 8.34 -6.45
CA MET A 312 -4.13 8.59 -6.14
C MET A 312 -3.44 9.43 -7.21
N ILE A 313 -3.67 9.08 -8.50
CA ILE A 313 -3.12 9.83 -9.63
C ILE A 313 -3.65 11.26 -9.62
N ASN A 314 -4.96 11.46 -9.57
CA ASN A 314 -5.57 12.80 -9.63
C ASN A 314 -5.12 13.69 -8.46
N LYS A 315 -5.18 13.18 -7.23
CA LYS A 315 -4.72 13.92 -6.05
C LYS A 315 -3.23 14.26 -6.10
N GLY A 316 -2.42 13.33 -6.57
CA GLY A 316 -0.99 13.56 -6.73
C GLY A 316 -0.66 14.59 -7.81
N LEU A 317 -1.36 14.59 -8.96
CA LEU A 317 -1.20 15.60 -10.01
C LEU A 317 -1.60 17.00 -9.53
N ILE A 318 -2.71 17.10 -8.78
CA ILE A 318 -3.14 18.36 -8.15
C ILE A 318 -2.05 18.89 -7.20
N ARG A 319 -1.47 18.01 -6.37
CA ARG A 319 -0.44 18.39 -5.40
C ARG A 319 0.88 18.85 -6.05
N ARG A 320 1.19 18.30 -7.22
CA ARG A 320 2.35 18.70 -8.04
C ARG A 320 2.07 19.91 -8.92
N ASP A 321 0.94 20.59 -8.70
CA ASP A 321 0.50 21.71 -9.53
C ASP A 321 0.45 21.38 -11.04
N ARG A 322 0.21 20.07 -11.36
CA ARG A 322 0.01 19.59 -12.74
C ARG A 322 -1.44 19.71 -13.18
N ILE A 323 -2.36 19.81 -12.23
CA ILE A 323 -3.78 20.07 -12.42
C ILE A 323 -4.17 21.27 -11.55
N PHE A 324 -4.74 22.28 -12.15
CA PHE A 324 -5.20 23.49 -11.48
C PHE A 324 -6.66 23.77 -11.80
N SER A 325 -7.48 24.00 -10.76
CA SER A 325 -8.91 24.33 -10.90
C SER A 325 -9.18 25.71 -10.35
N PHE A 326 -9.88 26.51 -11.12
CA PHE A 326 -10.27 27.88 -10.76
C PHE A 326 -11.62 28.22 -11.38
N SER A 327 -12.27 29.30 -10.91
CA SER A 327 -13.39 29.89 -11.57
C SER A 327 -13.12 31.36 -11.93
N VAL A 328 -13.76 31.81 -12.98
CA VAL A 328 -13.77 33.22 -13.42
C VAL A 328 -15.20 33.65 -13.66
N ASN A 329 -15.51 34.90 -13.33
CA ASN A 329 -16.76 35.51 -13.71
C ASN A 329 -16.58 36.26 -15.07
N ILE A 330 -17.42 35.92 -16.03
CA ILE A 330 -17.44 36.55 -17.35
C ILE A 330 -18.82 37.11 -17.63
N SER A 331 -18.91 38.16 -18.49
CA SER A 331 -20.21 38.68 -18.97
C SER A 331 -20.92 37.60 -19.79
N ASP A 332 -22.24 37.45 -19.56
CA ASP A 332 -23.07 36.51 -20.32
C ASP A 332 -23.37 37.05 -21.70
N LYS A 333 -22.38 37.03 -22.59
CA LYS A 333 -22.43 37.47 -23.98
C LYS A 333 -21.72 36.52 -24.93
N PRO A 334 -22.19 36.43 -26.18
CA PRO A 334 -21.48 35.63 -27.19
C PRO A 334 -20.04 36.11 -27.37
N GLY A 335 -19.11 35.13 -27.35
CA GLY A 335 -17.67 35.34 -27.53
C GLY A 335 -16.87 35.52 -26.25
N GLU A 336 -17.47 35.79 -25.09
CA GLU A 336 -16.69 35.99 -23.85
C GLU A 336 -16.01 34.70 -23.37
N LEU A 337 -16.71 33.59 -23.47
CA LEU A 337 -16.09 32.27 -23.15
C LEU A 337 -14.92 31.92 -24.08
N ALA A 338 -15.04 32.29 -25.39
CA ALA A 338 -13.97 32.04 -26.35
C ALA A 338 -12.68 32.80 -25.96
N LYS A 339 -12.78 34.05 -25.51
CA LYS A 339 -11.61 34.83 -25.03
C LYS A 339 -10.88 34.16 -23.87
N VAL A 340 -11.63 33.57 -22.93
CA VAL A 340 -11.04 32.87 -21.80
C VAL A 340 -10.30 31.60 -22.26
N VAL A 341 -10.90 30.83 -23.17
CA VAL A 341 -10.27 29.59 -23.69
C VAL A 341 -9.03 29.92 -24.54
N ASP A 342 -9.11 31.01 -25.37
CA ASP A 342 -7.97 31.47 -26.16
C ASP A 342 -6.81 31.90 -25.26
N LEU A 343 -7.10 32.62 -24.17
CA LEU A 343 -6.07 33.02 -23.20
C LEU A 343 -5.40 31.84 -22.52
N ILE A 344 -6.16 30.78 -22.16
CA ILE A 344 -5.60 29.53 -21.63
C ILE A 344 -4.66 28.88 -22.65
N ALA A 345 -5.08 28.82 -23.91
CA ALA A 345 -4.28 28.24 -24.98
C ALA A 345 -3.00 29.07 -25.27
N GLU A 346 -3.07 30.42 -25.28
CA GLU A 346 -1.91 31.29 -25.40
C GLU A 346 -0.87 31.07 -24.30
N LEU A 347 -1.33 30.74 -23.08
CA LEU A 347 -0.48 30.41 -21.93
C LEU A 347 0.07 29.01 -21.97
N GLY A 348 -0.33 28.18 -22.95
CA GLY A 348 0.15 26.81 -23.09
C GLY A 348 -0.46 25.81 -22.09
N ALA A 349 -1.59 26.16 -21.46
CA ALA A 349 -2.34 25.27 -20.61
C ALA A 349 -3.40 24.49 -21.41
N ASN A 350 -3.65 23.22 -21.04
CA ASN A 350 -4.65 22.40 -21.70
C ASN A 350 -5.91 22.27 -20.85
N VAL A 351 -7.10 22.54 -21.44
CA VAL A 351 -8.37 22.45 -20.72
C VAL A 351 -8.76 20.97 -20.52
N VAL A 352 -8.82 20.54 -19.26
CA VAL A 352 -9.27 19.20 -18.86
C VAL A 352 -10.78 19.18 -18.63
N LYS A 353 -11.33 20.22 -18.02
CA LYS A 353 -12.76 20.34 -17.71
C LYS A 353 -13.18 21.79 -17.75
N LEU A 354 -14.38 22.04 -18.29
CA LEU A 354 -15.01 23.34 -18.32
C LEU A 354 -16.49 23.18 -17.95
N GLU A 355 -16.94 23.94 -16.97
CA GLU A 355 -18.35 23.99 -16.55
C GLU A 355 -18.83 25.45 -16.66
N HIS A 356 -19.76 25.68 -17.58
CA HIS A 356 -20.42 26.96 -17.79
C HIS A 356 -21.85 26.85 -17.25
N ASN A 357 -22.15 27.53 -16.13
CA ASN A 357 -23.44 27.43 -15.48
C ASN A 357 -24.10 28.79 -15.27
N GLN A 358 -25.05 29.13 -16.14
CA GLN A 358 -25.80 30.38 -16.12
C GLN A 358 -26.73 30.54 -14.89
N PHE A 359 -27.10 29.45 -14.25
CA PHE A 359 -28.14 29.46 -13.20
C PHE A 359 -27.57 29.36 -11.76
N LYS A 360 -26.25 29.28 -11.61
CA LYS A 360 -25.62 29.04 -10.31
C LYS A 360 -25.51 30.32 -9.47
N ASN A 361 -25.48 31.50 -10.11
CA ASN A 361 -25.28 32.80 -9.43
C ASN A 361 -26.51 33.68 -9.55
N LEU A 362 -27.42 33.61 -8.57
CA LEU A 362 -28.65 34.41 -8.54
C LEU A 362 -28.47 35.91 -8.22
N SER A 363 -27.27 36.32 -7.82
CA SER A 363 -26.98 37.72 -7.40
C SER A 363 -26.40 38.60 -8.49
N ARG A 364 -25.94 38.06 -9.62
CA ARG A 364 -25.36 38.80 -10.75
C ARG A 364 -26.04 38.42 -12.06
N PHE A 365 -27.09 39.10 -12.43
CA PHE A 365 -27.91 38.78 -13.61
C PHE A 365 -27.19 38.99 -14.98
N ARG A 366 -25.99 39.56 -15.00
CA ARG A 366 -25.23 39.85 -16.24
C ARG A 366 -23.93 39.09 -16.38
N ASP A 367 -23.53 38.35 -15.32
CA ASP A 367 -22.28 37.65 -15.28
C ASP A 367 -22.56 36.15 -15.00
N VAL A 368 -21.73 35.31 -15.58
CA VAL A 368 -21.78 33.87 -15.40
C VAL A 368 -20.45 33.35 -14.86
N GLU A 369 -20.51 32.45 -13.91
CA GLU A 369 -19.32 31.77 -13.40
C GLU A 369 -18.94 30.59 -14.31
N VAL A 370 -17.70 30.62 -14.80
CA VAL A 370 -17.12 29.49 -15.53
C VAL A 370 -16.08 28.80 -14.65
N GLN A 371 -16.30 27.54 -14.35
CA GLN A 371 -15.32 26.71 -13.62
C GLN A 371 -14.45 25.97 -14.63
N ILE A 372 -13.13 26.09 -14.46
CA ILE A 372 -12.15 25.58 -15.40
C ILE A 372 -11.13 24.75 -14.65
N THR A 373 -10.82 23.57 -15.18
CA THR A 373 -9.70 22.76 -14.74
C THR A 373 -8.73 22.62 -15.91
N VAL A 374 -7.47 22.96 -15.66
CA VAL A 374 -6.41 22.93 -16.68
C VAL A 374 -5.25 22.03 -16.26
N GLU A 375 -4.61 21.42 -17.25
CA GLU A 375 -3.30 20.82 -17.08
C GLU A 375 -2.24 21.93 -17.18
N THR A 376 -1.28 21.91 -16.26
CA THR A 376 -0.21 22.90 -16.14
C THR A 376 1.17 22.22 -16.01
N ASN A 377 2.23 23.01 -16.11
CA ASN A 377 3.62 22.54 -15.99
C ASN A 377 4.20 22.76 -14.58
N GLY A 378 3.36 23.03 -13.57
CA GLY A 378 3.77 23.25 -12.19
C GLY A 378 3.47 24.64 -11.68
N THR A 379 3.98 24.96 -10.47
CA THR A 379 3.65 26.15 -9.69
C THR A 379 3.88 27.46 -10.44
N GLU A 380 5.03 27.60 -11.12
CA GLU A 380 5.35 28.84 -11.89
C GLU A 380 4.36 29.06 -13.03
N HIS A 381 3.93 27.98 -13.70
CA HIS A 381 2.94 28.09 -14.78
C HIS A 381 1.57 28.53 -14.23
N ILE A 382 1.15 28.02 -13.06
CA ILE A 382 -0.08 28.45 -12.39
C ILE A 382 -0.01 29.93 -12.02
N GLN A 383 1.12 30.40 -11.49
CA GLN A 383 1.31 31.81 -11.14
C GLN A 383 1.21 32.73 -12.36
N ASN A 384 1.91 32.36 -13.45
CA ASN A 384 1.83 33.08 -14.71
C ASN A 384 0.40 33.14 -15.25
N LEU A 385 -0.35 32.05 -15.16
CA LEU A 385 -1.76 32.01 -15.57
C LEU A 385 -2.60 32.96 -14.72
N ILE A 386 -2.47 32.94 -13.40
CA ILE A 386 -3.22 33.84 -12.50
C ILE A 386 -2.92 35.30 -12.82
N GLU A 387 -1.64 35.67 -12.86
CA GLU A 387 -1.20 37.07 -13.13
C GLU A 387 -1.70 37.56 -14.48
N THR A 388 -1.63 36.74 -15.52
CA THR A 388 -2.09 37.11 -16.85
C THR A 388 -3.62 37.31 -16.90
N PHE A 389 -4.38 36.44 -16.25
CA PHE A 389 -5.84 36.59 -16.15
C PHE A 389 -6.22 37.91 -15.43
N GLU A 390 -5.55 38.22 -14.31
CA GLU A 390 -5.77 39.42 -13.54
C GLU A 390 -5.43 40.68 -14.37
N GLN A 391 -4.31 40.65 -15.10
CA GLN A 391 -3.92 41.76 -16.01
C GLN A 391 -4.94 41.99 -17.15
N LYS A 392 -5.63 40.96 -17.60
CA LYS A 392 -6.72 41.04 -18.59
C LYS A 392 -8.06 41.39 -17.98
N GLY A 393 -8.13 41.64 -16.67
CA GLY A 393 -9.33 42.07 -15.97
C GLY A 393 -10.26 40.95 -15.51
N TYR A 394 -9.80 39.70 -15.53
CA TYR A 394 -10.53 38.56 -14.97
C TYR A 394 -10.17 38.35 -13.52
N GLU A 395 -11.16 38.32 -12.64
CA GLU A 395 -10.97 37.93 -11.23
C GLU A 395 -10.96 36.40 -11.12
N ILE A 396 -9.80 35.84 -10.76
CA ILE A 396 -9.69 34.42 -10.50
C ILE A 396 -10.14 34.09 -9.08
N ILE A 397 -11.14 33.24 -8.98
CA ILE A 397 -11.53 32.60 -7.72
C ILE A 397 -10.93 31.19 -7.71
N LYS A 398 -9.88 30.99 -6.90
CA LYS A 398 -9.25 29.67 -6.74
C LYS A 398 -10.25 28.69 -6.15
N ILE A 399 -10.64 27.67 -6.91
CA ILE A 399 -11.34 26.54 -6.33
C ILE A 399 -10.30 25.79 -5.49
N LYS A 400 -10.47 25.81 -4.16
CA LYS A 400 -9.56 25.13 -3.24
C LYS A 400 -9.53 23.65 -3.55
N THR A 401 -8.56 23.23 -4.33
CA THR A 401 -8.10 21.85 -4.44
C THR A 401 -7.12 21.50 -3.31
N LYS A 402 -6.94 22.38 -2.33
CA LYS A 402 -6.14 22.08 -1.16
C LYS A 402 -6.87 21.04 -0.32
N ILE A 403 -6.38 19.83 -0.40
CA ILE A 403 -6.58 18.81 0.63
C ILE A 403 -5.82 19.31 1.85
N ASN A 404 -6.54 19.79 2.85
CA ASN A 404 -5.96 20.04 4.18
C ASN A 404 -5.56 18.73 4.80
#